data_d3f08c42f3f0ca9d83d9477295c62120
#
_entry.id   d3f08c42f3f0ca9d83d9477295c62120
#
_cell.length_a   1.000
_cell.length_b   1.000
_cell.length_c   1.000
_cell.angle_alpha   90.00
_cell.angle_beta   90.00
_cell.angle_gamma   90.00
#
_symmetry.space_group_name_H-M   'P 1'
#
loop_
_entity.id
_entity.type
_entity.pdbx_description
1 polymer ?
#
loop_
_entity_poly.entity_id
_entity_poly.type
_entity_poly.pdbx_seq_one_letter_code
_entity_poly.pdbx_strand_id
1 'polypeptide(L)'
;MKSRVVSFLCAMSLMAAIATGMAAQAQQSPTLHYAVVDLGTLPGGTFSQPFVINDNDVVSGSSSLANNNQNAVLWEHGRITNLGTLGGPNSIAFAVNDLGLAGGEAETSTSDPNGEDFCGFGTHLICLPVLWLGGGAHPLPTLGGNNGGVNRINLWGIAAGVAETASEDPACPAPQKLQFKPVAWEFGRAIALPTEGSDPDGLAMGINDYGQVVGGSGICTAFNPNLLINLQSVHALLWQNGRLVDLGNLGGTTGQALGNLAYAINNRGQVVGVSDLSGDTTFHAFLWTAATKMQDLGTLPGDAASLAISINEPGVVVGLSIDASGNTRAVVWRGGVPTDLNTLVQPSSPLYLLTSCSINARGEITGLGITASGEVHTYRAIPIQD
;
A
#
# COMPACT_ATOMS: atom_id res chain seq x y z
N MET A 1 -83.95 17.59 -16.62
CA MET A 1 -84.32 18.91 -15.99
C MET A 1 -83.00 19.55 -15.58
N LYS A 2 -82.73 20.68 -16.30
CA LYS A 2 -82.03 21.93 -15.95
C LYS A 2 -80.90 21.82 -14.90
N SER A 3 -79.58 21.80 -15.29
CA SER A 3 -78.77 22.96 -15.66
C SER A 3 -78.49 23.92 -14.50
N ARG A 4 -77.23 24.10 -14.17
CA ARG A 4 -76.59 25.42 -14.10
C ARG A 4 -75.09 25.33 -14.03
N VAL A 5 -74.44 25.78 -15.09
CA VAL A 5 -73.07 26.20 -15.21
C VAL A 5 -72.87 27.47 -14.40
N VAL A 6 -71.83 27.56 -13.59
CA VAL A 6 -71.34 28.84 -13.08
C VAL A 6 -69.89 28.97 -13.45
N SER A 7 -69.62 29.84 -14.41
CA SER A 7 -68.27 30.32 -14.76
C SER A 7 -67.77 31.27 -13.70
N PHE A 8 -66.50 31.03 -13.22
CA PHE A 8 -65.77 32.08 -12.52
C PHE A 8 -64.53 32.42 -13.36
N LEU A 9 -64.56 33.58 -13.92
CA LEU A 9 -63.42 34.33 -14.44
C LEU A 9 -62.64 34.86 -13.24
N CYS A 10 -61.39 34.49 -13.11
CA CYS A 10 -60.47 35.13 -12.19
C CYS A 10 -59.31 35.75 -12.98
N ALA A 11 -59.18 37.05 -12.76
CA ALA A 11 -58.31 37.97 -13.45
C ALA A 11 -56.83 37.59 -13.30
N MET A 12 -56.08 37.50 -14.39
CA MET A 12 -54.60 37.44 -14.41
C MET A 12 -54.06 38.82 -14.02
N SER A 13 -53.52 38.92 -12.83
CA SER A 13 -52.62 40.00 -12.43
C SER A 13 -51.17 39.60 -12.83
N LEU A 14 -50.66 40.32 -13.81
CA LEU A 14 -49.28 40.20 -14.30
C LEU A 14 -48.38 40.89 -13.29
N MET A 15 -47.73 40.08 -12.38
CA MET A 15 -46.57 40.53 -11.59
C MET A 15 -45.32 40.17 -12.38
N ALA A 16 -44.65 41.16 -12.93
CA ALA A 16 -43.31 41.07 -13.45
C ALA A 16 -42.35 40.89 -12.25
N ALA A 17 -41.94 39.65 -11.97
CA ALA A 17 -40.84 39.38 -11.06
C ALA A 17 -39.53 39.74 -11.77
N ILE A 18 -38.88 40.80 -11.32
CA ILE A 18 -37.50 41.13 -11.68
C ILE A 18 -36.65 40.05 -11.04
N ALA A 19 -36.25 39.03 -11.80
CA ALA A 19 -35.23 38.08 -11.40
C ALA A 19 -33.88 38.79 -11.45
N THR A 20 -33.47 39.38 -10.33
CA THR A 20 -32.04 39.68 -10.12
C THR A 20 -31.31 38.37 -10.08
N GLY A 21 -30.60 38.04 -11.16
CA GLY A 21 -29.69 36.91 -11.24
C GLY A 21 -28.56 37.11 -10.23
N MET A 22 -28.73 36.55 -9.04
CA MET A 22 -27.57 36.21 -8.19
C MET A 22 -26.89 35.08 -8.93
N ALA A 23 -25.82 35.39 -9.67
CA ALA A 23 -24.84 34.41 -10.06
C ALA A 23 -24.34 33.76 -8.75
N ALA A 24 -24.74 32.53 -8.48
CA ALA A 24 -24.14 31.74 -7.47
C ALA A 24 -22.65 31.63 -7.87
N GLN A 25 -21.81 32.42 -7.21
CA GLN A 25 -20.37 32.15 -7.25
C GLN A 25 -20.22 30.73 -6.72
N ALA A 26 -19.90 29.82 -7.62
CA ALA A 26 -19.42 28.50 -7.21
C ALA A 26 -18.27 28.77 -6.26
N GLN A 27 -18.48 28.53 -4.97
CA GLN A 27 -17.46 28.57 -3.97
C GLN A 27 -16.45 27.50 -4.40
N GLN A 28 -15.34 27.93 -4.99
CA GLN A 28 -14.24 27.02 -5.26
C GLN A 28 -13.87 26.41 -3.91
N SER A 29 -14.06 25.10 -3.79
CA SER A 29 -13.56 24.37 -2.63
C SER A 29 -12.08 24.72 -2.50
N PRO A 30 -11.60 25.08 -1.29
CA PRO A 30 -10.20 25.44 -1.09
C PRO A 30 -9.32 24.33 -1.70
N THR A 31 -8.37 24.74 -2.53
CA THR A 31 -7.45 23.80 -3.16
C THR A 31 -6.58 23.24 -2.05
N LEU A 32 -6.67 21.93 -1.82
CA LEU A 32 -5.87 21.25 -0.81
C LEU A 32 -4.42 21.21 -1.30
N HIS A 33 -3.53 21.87 -0.58
CA HIS A 33 -2.09 21.85 -0.81
C HIS A 33 -1.37 21.02 0.26
N TYR A 34 -0.11 20.68 0.00
CA TYR A 34 0.74 19.94 0.92
C TYR A 34 2.05 20.66 1.20
N ALA A 35 2.43 20.71 2.47
CA ALA A 35 3.79 21.01 2.89
C ALA A 35 4.57 19.70 2.95
N VAL A 36 5.73 19.63 2.28
CA VAL A 36 6.57 18.43 2.23
C VAL A 36 7.73 18.58 3.18
N VAL A 37 7.95 17.56 4.01
CA VAL A 37 9.07 17.42 4.93
C VAL A 37 9.90 16.23 4.47
N ASP A 38 11.21 16.43 4.27
CA ASP A 38 12.19 15.36 4.11
C ASP A 38 12.48 14.76 5.48
N LEU A 39 12.26 13.44 5.64
CA LEU A 39 12.47 12.73 6.89
C LEU A 39 13.91 12.25 7.08
N GLY A 40 14.73 12.35 6.03
CA GLY A 40 16.15 12.01 6.06
C GLY A 40 16.46 10.54 6.20
N THR A 41 17.73 10.27 6.52
CA THR A 41 18.31 8.94 6.64
C THR A 41 18.98 8.75 8.00
N LEU A 42 19.36 7.49 8.34
CA LEU A 42 20.27 7.22 9.43
C LEU A 42 21.65 7.86 9.17
N PRO A 43 22.44 8.17 10.21
CA PRO A 43 23.75 8.82 10.04
C PRO A 43 24.65 8.09 9.06
N GLY A 44 25.08 8.80 8.01
CA GLY A 44 25.94 8.29 6.94
C GLY A 44 25.21 7.50 5.84
N GLY A 45 23.89 7.34 5.95
CA GLY A 45 23.05 6.77 4.89
C GLY A 45 22.71 7.79 3.80
N THR A 46 22.36 7.32 2.62
CA THR A 46 21.97 8.12 1.44
C THR A 46 20.62 7.69 0.86
N PHE A 47 19.98 6.69 1.48
CA PHE A 47 18.70 6.13 1.03
C PHE A 47 17.78 5.87 2.23
N SER A 48 16.51 6.22 2.08
CA SER A 48 15.46 5.80 3.01
C SER A 48 14.16 5.53 2.27
N GLN A 49 13.37 4.59 2.80
CA GLN A 49 12.13 4.12 2.18
C GLN A 49 11.04 3.95 3.25
N PRO A 50 9.85 4.58 3.08
CA PRO A 50 8.72 4.40 3.98
C PRO A 50 7.79 3.29 3.50
N PHE A 51 6.99 2.74 4.43
CA PHE A 51 5.92 1.80 4.10
C PHE A 51 4.56 2.21 4.67
N VAL A 52 4.50 2.62 5.94
CA VAL A 52 3.24 3.04 6.60
C VAL A 52 3.45 4.35 7.35
N ILE A 53 2.46 5.23 7.26
CA ILE A 53 2.26 6.33 8.22
C ILE A 53 1.00 6.02 9.03
N ASN A 54 1.10 6.01 10.36
CA ASN A 54 -0.04 5.81 11.25
C ASN A 54 -0.75 7.14 11.59
N ASP A 55 -1.84 7.06 12.36
CA ASP A 55 -2.61 8.23 12.77
C ASP A 55 -1.92 9.08 13.87
N ASN A 56 -0.79 8.64 14.41
CA ASN A 56 0.04 9.37 15.37
C ASN A 56 1.32 9.96 14.74
N ASP A 57 1.37 10.10 13.39
CA ASP A 57 2.49 10.68 12.63
C ASP A 57 3.78 9.85 12.63
N VAL A 58 3.71 8.59 13.08
CA VAL A 58 4.85 7.69 13.03
C VAL A 58 4.92 7.06 11.65
N VAL A 59 6.07 7.14 10.99
CA VAL A 59 6.35 6.49 9.71
C VAL A 59 7.27 5.31 9.96
N SER A 60 6.90 4.12 9.46
CA SER A 60 7.77 2.94 9.44
C SER A 60 8.48 2.80 8.10
N GLY A 61 9.67 2.22 8.12
CA GLY A 61 10.42 2.01 6.91
C GLY A 61 11.80 1.40 7.11
N SER A 62 12.68 1.68 6.18
CA SER A 62 14.09 1.34 6.26
C SER A 62 14.97 2.53 5.89
N SER A 63 16.19 2.53 6.38
CA SER A 63 17.22 3.49 6.00
C SER A 63 18.57 2.81 5.89
N SER A 64 19.36 3.22 4.88
CA SER A 64 20.72 2.77 4.74
C SER A 64 21.60 3.33 5.86
N LEU A 65 22.64 2.57 6.18
CA LEU A 65 23.75 2.95 7.03
C LEU A 65 24.98 3.33 6.17
N ALA A 66 26.00 3.89 6.78
CA ALA A 66 27.26 4.26 6.10
C ALA A 66 27.97 3.08 5.39
N ASN A 67 27.68 1.84 5.79
CA ASN A 67 28.22 0.62 5.20
C ASN A 67 27.27 -0.02 4.15
N ASN A 68 26.23 0.70 3.73
CA ASN A 68 25.18 0.28 2.81
C ASN A 68 24.24 -0.84 3.30
N ASN A 69 24.36 -1.30 4.55
CA ASN A 69 23.33 -2.14 5.16
C ASN A 69 22.04 -1.32 5.33
N GLN A 70 20.89 -1.98 5.31
CA GLN A 70 19.59 -1.38 5.56
C GLN A 70 19.04 -1.80 6.92
N ASN A 71 18.61 -0.84 7.72
CA ASN A 71 17.96 -1.15 9.00
C ASN A 71 16.54 -0.60 9.04
N ALA A 72 15.68 -1.36 9.67
CA ALA A 72 14.32 -0.95 10.04
C ALA A 72 14.36 0.30 10.90
N VAL A 73 13.54 1.29 10.57
CA VAL A 73 13.46 2.56 11.30
C VAL A 73 12.02 3.00 11.53
N LEU A 74 11.85 3.84 12.55
CA LEU A 74 10.69 4.69 12.72
C LEU A 74 11.12 6.16 12.67
N TRP A 75 10.37 6.98 11.92
CA TRP A 75 10.43 8.44 11.98
C TRP A 75 9.28 8.93 12.85
N GLU A 76 9.61 9.61 13.92
CA GLU A 76 8.67 10.14 14.89
C GLU A 76 9.14 11.49 15.44
N HIS A 77 8.29 12.53 15.39
CA HIS A 77 8.56 13.85 15.95
C HIS A 77 9.92 14.44 15.52
N GLY A 78 10.31 14.26 14.25
CA GLY A 78 11.58 14.75 13.68
C GLY A 78 12.82 13.95 14.12
N ARG A 79 12.62 12.74 14.67
CA ARG A 79 13.68 11.80 15.02
C ARG A 79 13.57 10.55 14.18
N ILE A 80 14.72 9.95 13.88
CA ILE A 80 14.81 8.62 13.27
C ILE A 80 15.34 7.65 14.33
N THR A 81 14.62 6.55 14.53
CA THR A 81 14.97 5.50 15.48
C THR A 81 15.30 4.22 14.73
N ASN A 82 16.53 3.73 14.87
CA ASN A 82 16.93 2.42 14.35
C ASN A 82 16.35 1.32 15.25
N LEU A 83 15.59 0.39 14.67
CA LEU A 83 14.93 -0.70 15.39
C LEU A 83 15.82 -1.94 15.55
N GLY A 84 16.96 -1.97 14.87
CA GLY A 84 17.90 -3.10 14.90
C GLY A 84 17.45 -4.29 14.06
N THR A 85 18.18 -5.41 14.24
CA THR A 85 18.04 -6.66 13.50
C THR A 85 17.91 -7.85 14.46
N LEU A 86 17.85 -9.07 13.94
CA LEU A 86 17.95 -10.32 14.73
C LEU A 86 19.38 -10.89 14.76
N GLY A 87 20.39 -10.03 14.57
CA GLY A 87 21.81 -10.40 14.60
C GLY A 87 22.50 -10.41 13.23
N GLY A 88 21.74 -10.34 12.15
CA GLY A 88 22.24 -10.12 10.80
C GLY A 88 22.42 -8.62 10.48
N PRO A 89 22.84 -8.27 9.25
CA PRO A 89 23.11 -6.89 8.88
C PRO A 89 21.89 -6.06 8.52
N ASN A 90 20.75 -6.69 8.10
CA ASN A 90 19.64 -5.97 7.49
C ASN A 90 18.29 -6.23 8.17
N SER A 91 17.40 -5.25 8.09
CA SER A 91 15.99 -5.34 8.49
C SER A 91 15.15 -4.25 7.81
N ILE A 92 13.84 -4.47 7.70
CA ILE A 92 12.85 -3.53 7.16
C ILE A 92 11.61 -3.54 8.06
N ALA A 93 11.08 -2.36 8.41
CA ALA A 93 9.80 -2.21 9.09
C ALA A 93 8.71 -1.87 8.07
N PHE A 94 7.93 -2.86 7.63
CA PHE A 94 6.83 -2.69 6.67
C PHE A 94 5.55 -2.12 7.30
N ALA A 95 5.43 -2.17 8.61
CA ALA A 95 4.22 -1.80 9.32
C ALA A 95 4.49 -1.05 10.61
N VAL A 96 3.59 -0.15 10.97
CA VAL A 96 3.40 0.40 12.32
C VAL A 96 1.92 0.66 12.53
N ASN A 97 1.37 0.19 13.68
CA ASN A 97 -0.01 0.50 14.05
C ASN A 97 -0.08 1.76 14.94
N ASP A 98 -1.30 2.21 15.28
CA ASP A 98 -1.51 3.41 16.09
C ASP A 98 -1.10 3.27 17.56
N LEU A 99 -0.81 2.04 18.01
CA LEU A 99 -0.24 1.78 19.33
C LEU A 99 1.31 1.79 19.33
N GLY A 100 1.93 2.04 18.17
CA GLY A 100 3.39 2.08 18.00
C GLY A 100 4.05 0.71 17.89
N LEU A 101 3.26 -0.37 17.70
CA LEU A 101 3.79 -1.69 17.41
C LEU A 101 4.26 -1.71 15.95
N ALA A 102 5.55 -1.90 15.73
CA ALA A 102 6.13 -2.04 14.40
C ALA A 102 6.34 -3.52 14.03
N GLY A 103 6.26 -3.82 12.74
CA GLY A 103 6.50 -5.17 12.22
C GLY A 103 7.14 -5.15 10.85
N GLY A 104 7.80 -6.26 10.51
CA GLY A 104 8.51 -6.38 9.26
C GLY A 104 9.32 -7.67 9.17
N GLU A 105 10.52 -7.55 8.66
CA GLU A 105 11.47 -8.66 8.52
C GLU A 105 12.85 -8.26 9.01
N ALA A 106 13.59 -9.23 9.50
CA ALA A 106 14.96 -9.00 9.98
C ALA A 106 15.83 -10.23 9.79
N GLU A 107 17.05 -10.02 9.32
CA GLU A 107 18.04 -11.07 9.19
C GLU A 107 18.59 -11.51 10.54
N THR A 108 18.80 -12.81 10.65
CA THR A 108 19.58 -13.42 11.72
C THR A 108 21.06 -13.51 11.31
N SER A 109 21.92 -13.94 12.22
CA SER A 109 23.34 -14.25 11.90
C SER A 109 23.55 -15.63 11.27
N THR A 110 22.47 -16.40 11.03
CA THR A 110 22.53 -17.78 10.55
C THR A 110 22.30 -17.82 9.05
N SER A 111 23.17 -18.51 8.31
CA SER A 111 22.96 -18.74 6.87
C SER A 111 21.71 -19.59 6.64
N ASP A 112 20.97 -19.28 5.60
CA ASP A 112 19.84 -20.09 5.17
C ASP A 112 20.33 -21.48 4.74
N PRO A 113 19.76 -22.59 5.27
CA PRO A 113 20.22 -23.95 4.95
C PRO A 113 19.96 -24.35 3.49
N ASN A 114 19.03 -23.69 2.82
CA ASN A 114 18.73 -23.89 1.41
C ASN A 114 19.52 -22.93 0.49
N GLY A 115 20.19 -21.93 1.09
CA GLY A 115 20.88 -20.86 0.37
C GLY A 115 19.92 -19.87 -0.28
N GLU A 116 18.70 -19.72 0.25
CA GLU A 116 17.69 -18.78 -0.21
C GLU A 116 18.08 -17.34 0.15
N ASP A 117 17.62 -16.39 -0.63
CA ASP A 117 17.75 -14.95 -0.36
C ASP A 117 16.34 -14.32 -0.30
N PHE A 118 15.53 -14.82 0.64
CA PHE A 118 14.11 -14.51 0.71
C PHE A 118 13.83 -13.02 0.81
N CYS A 119 14.58 -12.29 1.63
CA CYS A 119 14.42 -10.84 1.82
C CYS A 119 15.17 -10.00 0.78
N GLY A 120 15.87 -10.62 -0.17
CA GLY A 120 16.50 -9.93 -1.31
C GLY A 120 17.69 -9.04 -0.97
N PHE A 121 18.34 -9.24 0.19
CA PHE A 121 19.53 -8.46 0.57
C PHE A 121 20.85 -8.97 -0.03
N GLY A 122 20.83 -10.12 -0.69
CA GLY A 122 22.02 -10.75 -1.27
C GLY A 122 22.93 -11.44 -0.24
N THR A 123 22.46 -11.62 0.99
CA THR A 123 23.28 -12.18 2.08
C THR A 123 23.09 -13.67 2.28
N HIS A 124 21.97 -14.24 1.80
CA HIS A 124 21.53 -15.62 2.01
C HIS A 124 21.47 -16.02 3.50
N LEU A 125 21.08 -15.06 4.36
CA LEU A 125 20.82 -15.30 5.78
C LEU A 125 19.35 -15.61 6.00
N ILE A 126 19.05 -16.38 7.05
CA ILE A 126 17.67 -16.58 7.51
C ILE A 126 17.08 -15.22 7.87
N CYS A 127 15.94 -14.90 7.27
CA CYS A 127 15.22 -13.66 7.43
C CYS A 127 13.84 -13.95 8.03
N LEU A 128 13.60 -13.51 9.28
CA LEU A 128 12.40 -13.87 10.01
C LEU A 128 11.39 -12.74 10.06
N PRO A 129 10.09 -13.08 10.08
CA PRO A 129 9.03 -12.13 10.42
C PRO A 129 9.27 -11.65 11.86
N VAL A 130 9.19 -10.34 12.07
CA VAL A 130 9.54 -9.73 13.36
C VAL A 130 8.54 -8.66 13.78
N LEU A 131 8.32 -8.55 15.09
CA LEU A 131 7.68 -7.42 15.74
C LEU A 131 8.71 -6.69 16.61
N TRP A 132 8.74 -5.35 16.52
CA TRP A 132 9.54 -4.52 17.41
C TRP A 132 8.63 -3.94 18.50
N LEU A 133 8.90 -4.34 19.72
CA LEU A 133 8.13 -3.96 20.91
C LEU A 133 9.07 -3.70 22.09
N GLY A 134 8.83 -2.62 22.83
CA GLY A 134 9.61 -2.33 24.03
C GLY A 134 11.13 -2.12 23.79
N GLY A 135 11.51 -1.71 22.58
CA GLY A 135 12.90 -1.51 22.17
C GLY A 135 13.65 -2.79 21.78
N GLY A 136 12.95 -3.93 21.64
CA GLY A 136 13.53 -5.20 21.19
C GLY A 136 12.86 -5.77 19.95
N ALA A 137 13.61 -6.58 19.19
CA ALA A 137 13.12 -7.34 18.05
C ALA A 137 12.67 -8.75 18.52
N HIS A 138 11.42 -9.10 18.23
CA HIS A 138 10.78 -10.35 18.62
C HIS A 138 10.39 -11.14 17.38
N PRO A 139 11.09 -12.23 17.03
CA PRO A 139 10.76 -13.02 15.85
C PRO A 139 9.43 -13.76 16.04
N LEU A 140 8.67 -13.85 14.95
CA LEU A 140 7.46 -14.65 14.86
C LEU A 140 7.77 -16.00 14.19
N PRO A 141 6.96 -17.04 14.46
CA PRO A 141 7.16 -18.36 13.83
C PRO A 141 6.79 -18.29 12.33
N THR A 142 7.50 -19.09 11.53
CA THR A 142 7.15 -19.41 10.15
C THR A 142 6.10 -20.54 10.09
N LEU A 143 5.81 -21.01 8.88
CA LEU A 143 4.93 -22.19 8.67
C LEU A 143 5.72 -23.50 8.55
N GLY A 144 6.94 -23.52 9.06
CA GLY A 144 7.84 -24.66 9.07
C GLY A 144 9.06 -24.54 8.15
N GLY A 145 9.12 -23.48 7.34
CA GLY A 145 10.32 -23.09 6.59
C GLY A 145 11.20 -22.12 7.39
N ASN A 146 12.13 -21.47 6.70
CA ASN A 146 13.19 -20.68 7.34
C ASN A 146 12.87 -19.19 7.37
N ASN A 147 12.06 -18.68 6.43
CA ASN A 147 11.94 -17.27 6.14
C ASN A 147 10.49 -16.77 6.21
N GLY A 148 10.34 -15.45 6.34
CA GLY A 148 9.04 -14.77 6.29
C GLY A 148 9.14 -13.29 6.65
N GLY A 149 8.02 -12.56 6.46
CA GLY A 149 7.93 -11.14 6.75
C GLY A 149 6.51 -10.72 7.15
N VAL A 150 6.41 -9.75 8.05
CA VAL A 150 5.15 -9.07 8.42
C VAL A 150 4.96 -7.88 7.50
N ASN A 151 3.88 -7.83 6.74
CA ASN A 151 3.57 -6.72 5.83
C ASN A 151 2.68 -5.66 6.46
N ARG A 152 1.70 -6.04 7.32
CA ARG A 152 0.78 -5.10 8.00
C ARG A 152 0.41 -5.62 9.39
N ILE A 153 0.01 -4.68 10.25
CA ILE A 153 -0.47 -4.95 11.61
C ILE A 153 -1.72 -4.09 11.84
N ASN A 154 -2.79 -4.70 12.34
CA ASN A 154 -3.98 -3.95 12.72
C ASN A 154 -3.88 -3.36 14.14
N LEU A 155 -4.90 -2.58 14.55
CA LEU A 155 -4.94 -1.96 15.88
C LEU A 155 -4.83 -2.99 17.03
N TRP A 156 -5.33 -4.21 16.84
CA TRP A 156 -5.35 -5.27 17.87
C TRP A 156 -4.04 -6.06 17.95
N GLY A 157 -3.04 -5.74 17.09
CA GLY A 157 -1.76 -6.42 17.05
C GLY A 157 -1.78 -7.74 16.28
N ILE A 158 -2.85 -8.01 15.50
CA ILE A 158 -2.85 -9.10 14.53
C ILE A 158 -2.00 -8.66 13.35
N ALA A 159 -0.99 -9.47 13.00
CA ALA A 159 -0.12 -9.22 11.88
C ALA A 159 -0.51 -10.07 10.67
N ALA A 160 -0.29 -9.56 9.48
CA ALA A 160 -0.48 -10.27 8.21
C ALA A 160 0.77 -10.14 7.34
N GLY A 161 1.09 -11.19 6.59
CA GLY A 161 2.29 -11.20 5.75
C GLY A 161 2.52 -12.53 5.03
N VAL A 162 3.76 -12.97 4.97
CA VAL A 162 4.18 -14.16 4.25
C VAL A 162 5.10 -15.00 5.12
N ALA A 163 5.03 -16.32 4.99
CA ALA A 163 5.97 -17.23 5.63
C ALA A 163 6.16 -18.50 4.79
N GLU A 164 7.37 -19.01 4.79
CA GLU A 164 7.71 -20.26 4.15
C GLU A 164 7.13 -21.45 4.91
N THR A 165 6.76 -22.46 4.15
CA THR A 165 6.41 -23.80 4.63
C THR A 165 7.62 -24.72 4.61
N ALA A 166 7.51 -25.93 5.16
CA ALA A 166 8.56 -26.95 5.05
C ALA A 166 8.57 -27.67 3.66
N SER A 167 7.64 -27.32 2.78
CA SER A 167 7.52 -27.96 1.46
C SER A 167 8.34 -27.20 0.42
N GLU A 168 9.01 -27.92 -0.47
CA GLU A 168 9.64 -27.32 -1.65
C GLU A 168 8.61 -26.98 -2.72
N ASP A 169 8.84 -25.88 -3.45
CA ASP A 169 8.22 -25.62 -4.73
C ASP A 169 9.28 -25.71 -5.84
N PRO A 170 9.33 -26.81 -6.60
CA PRO A 170 10.32 -27.01 -7.65
C PRO A 170 10.12 -26.04 -8.84
N ALA A 171 9.02 -25.32 -8.91
CA ALA A 171 8.77 -24.29 -9.93
C ALA A 171 9.41 -22.94 -9.58
N CYS A 172 9.81 -22.72 -8.31
CA CYS A 172 10.49 -21.50 -7.90
C CYS A 172 11.85 -21.34 -8.59
N PRO A 173 12.14 -20.19 -9.19
CA PRO A 173 13.48 -19.87 -9.68
C PRO A 173 14.46 -19.75 -8.51
N ALA A 174 15.68 -20.28 -8.69
CA ALA A 174 16.75 -20.09 -7.69
C ALA A 174 17.00 -18.57 -7.44
N PRO A 175 17.32 -18.18 -6.20
CA PRO A 175 17.66 -19.03 -5.06
C PRO A 175 16.47 -19.55 -4.24
N GLN A 176 15.22 -19.12 -4.47
CA GLN A 176 14.03 -19.59 -3.76
C GLN A 176 13.80 -21.08 -4.00
N LYS A 177 13.48 -21.83 -2.95
CA LYS A 177 13.20 -23.28 -2.99
C LYS A 177 11.94 -23.65 -2.25
N LEU A 178 11.70 -23.04 -1.07
CA LEU A 178 10.54 -23.38 -0.26
C LEU A 178 9.31 -22.61 -0.74
N GLN A 179 8.18 -23.32 -0.70
CA GLN A 179 6.86 -22.74 -0.90
C GLN A 179 6.57 -21.73 0.21
N PHE A 180 5.97 -20.59 -0.14
CA PHE A 180 5.54 -19.58 0.82
C PHE A 180 4.04 -19.29 0.73
N LYS A 181 3.43 -19.05 1.88
CA LYS A 181 1.98 -18.86 2.01
C LYS A 181 1.63 -17.52 2.64
N PRO A 182 0.46 -16.95 2.28
CA PRO A 182 -0.10 -15.86 3.04
C PRO A 182 -0.38 -16.35 4.46
N VAL A 183 -0.05 -15.53 5.45
CA VAL A 183 -0.13 -15.88 6.86
C VAL A 183 -0.70 -14.72 7.68
N ALA A 184 -1.48 -15.05 8.70
CA ALA A 184 -1.82 -14.16 9.80
C ALA A 184 -1.18 -14.66 11.09
N TRP A 185 -0.65 -13.74 11.91
CA TRP A 185 -0.15 -14.05 13.24
C TRP A 185 -1.12 -13.49 14.28
N GLU A 186 -1.70 -14.41 15.05
CA GLU A 186 -2.57 -14.08 16.18
C GLU A 186 -2.00 -14.65 17.46
N PHE A 187 -1.80 -13.83 18.48
CA PHE A 187 -1.24 -14.24 19.76
C PHE A 187 0.06 -15.05 19.64
N GLY A 188 0.94 -14.66 18.70
CA GLY A 188 2.21 -15.32 18.44
C GLY A 188 2.14 -16.64 17.68
N ARG A 189 0.98 -17.02 17.13
CA ARG A 189 0.79 -18.22 16.30
C ARG A 189 0.67 -17.85 14.84
N ALA A 190 1.40 -18.54 13.97
CA ALA A 190 1.23 -18.45 12.53
C ALA A 190 0.01 -19.28 12.08
N ILE A 191 -0.87 -18.66 11.32
CA ILE A 191 -2.07 -19.25 10.74
C ILE A 191 -1.97 -19.08 9.22
N ALA A 192 -1.73 -20.17 8.49
CA ALA A 192 -1.72 -20.12 7.03
C ALA A 192 -3.11 -19.76 6.48
N LEU A 193 -3.14 -18.83 5.55
CA LEU A 193 -4.34 -18.49 4.80
C LEU A 193 -4.37 -19.29 3.49
N PRO A 194 -5.54 -19.74 3.01
CA PRO A 194 -5.62 -20.53 1.78
C PRO A 194 -5.28 -19.66 0.56
N THR A 195 -4.66 -20.27 -0.45
CA THR A 195 -4.49 -19.72 -1.79
C THR A 195 -5.66 -20.10 -2.69
N GLU A 196 -5.86 -19.41 -3.82
CA GLU A 196 -6.95 -19.72 -4.76
C GLU A 196 -6.61 -20.96 -5.59
N GLY A 197 -7.59 -21.83 -5.73
CA GLY A 197 -7.46 -23.02 -6.59
C GLY A 197 -6.23 -23.87 -6.28
N SER A 198 -5.33 -23.97 -7.25
CA SER A 198 -4.08 -24.74 -7.16
C SER A 198 -2.84 -23.88 -7.03
N ASP A 199 -2.97 -22.57 -6.76
CA ASP A 199 -1.84 -21.68 -6.60
C ASP A 199 -0.89 -22.16 -5.50
N PRO A 200 0.39 -22.44 -5.82
CA PRO A 200 1.31 -22.94 -4.82
C PRO A 200 1.69 -21.89 -3.79
N ASP A 201 1.81 -20.62 -4.20
CA ASP A 201 2.37 -19.55 -3.41
C ASP A 201 1.39 -18.39 -3.23
N GLY A 202 1.66 -17.55 -2.22
CA GLY A 202 0.87 -16.36 -1.96
C GLY A 202 1.40 -15.55 -0.80
N LEU A 203 0.87 -14.35 -0.66
CA LEU A 203 1.22 -13.42 0.42
C LEU A 203 0.03 -12.56 0.82
N ALA A 204 -0.02 -12.15 2.07
CA ALA A 204 -0.95 -11.17 2.60
C ALA A 204 -0.26 -9.81 2.67
N MET A 205 -0.92 -8.76 2.14
CA MET A 205 -0.37 -7.42 2.03
C MET A 205 -1.02 -6.41 2.97
N GLY A 206 -2.29 -6.62 3.32
CA GLY A 206 -3.07 -5.70 4.12
C GLY A 206 -3.97 -6.40 5.12
N ILE A 207 -4.27 -5.73 6.23
CA ILE A 207 -5.24 -6.17 7.24
C ILE A 207 -5.95 -4.95 7.82
N ASN A 208 -7.26 -5.03 8.04
CA ASN A 208 -8.02 -4.02 8.74
C ASN A 208 -8.35 -4.43 10.19
N ASP A 209 -9.02 -3.54 10.96
CA ASP A 209 -9.33 -3.78 12.37
C ASP A 209 -10.47 -4.79 12.59
N TYR A 210 -11.17 -5.18 11.53
CA TYR A 210 -12.16 -6.27 11.56
C TYR A 210 -11.54 -7.63 11.26
N GLY A 211 -10.20 -7.72 11.09
CA GLY A 211 -9.49 -8.95 10.77
C GLY A 211 -9.70 -9.43 9.32
N GLN A 212 -10.14 -8.55 8.43
CA GLN A 212 -10.18 -8.82 7.01
C GLN A 212 -8.76 -8.63 6.46
N VAL A 213 -8.23 -9.66 5.81
CA VAL A 213 -6.88 -9.67 5.23
C VAL A 213 -6.98 -9.63 3.71
N VAL A 214 -6.10 -8.89 3.05
CA VAL A 214 -6.02 -8.84 1.58
C VAL A 214 -4.60 -9.14 1.10
N GLY A 215 -4.50 -9.62 -0.14
CA GLY A 215 -3.21 -9.98 -0.75
C GLY A 215 -3.41 -10.65 -2.10
N GLY A 216 -2.63 -11.68 -2.37
CA GLY A 216 -2.76 -12.45 -3.59
C GLY A 216 -2.15 -13.83 -3.52
N SER A 217 -2.45 -14.65 -4.54
CA SER A 217 -1.83 -15.94 -4.77
C SER A 217 -1.49 -16.14 -6.25
N GLY A 218 -0.57 -17.06 -6.52
CA GLY A 218 -0.10 -17.38 -7.86
C GLY A 218 1.10 -18.30 -7.83
N ILE A 219 2.09 -18.00 -8.64
CA ILE A 219 3.31 -18.80 -8.79
C ILE A 219 4.54 -18.00 -8.36
N CYS A 220 5.52 -18.71 -7.80
CA CYS A 220 6.82 -18.16 -7.45
C CYS A 220 7.58 -17.66 -8.69
N THR A 221 8.23 -16.51 -8.55
CA THR A 221 9.09 -15.92 -9.59
C THR A 221 10.44 -15.48 -9.01
N ALA A 222 11.34 -15.01 -9.86
CA ALA A 222 12.54 -14.33 -9.40
C ALA A 222 12.15 -13.09 -8.57
N PHE A 223 12.93 -12.83 -7.51
CA PHE A 223 12.71 -11.68 -6.64
C PHE A 223 12.74 -10.37 -7.44
N ASN A 224 11.68 -9.57 -7.28
CA ASN A 224 11.60 -8.24 -7.88
C ASN A 224 11.97 -7.18 -6.83
N PRO A 225 13.16 -6.57 -6.90
CA PRO A 225 13.63 -5.62 -5.89
C PRO A 225 12.81 -4.31 -5.87
N ASN A 226 12.08 -3.99 -6.95
CA ASN A 226 11.25 -2.79 -6.98
C ASN A 226 9.92 -2.97 -6.23
N LEU A 227 9.46 -4.21 -6.10
CA LEU A 227 8.22 -4.56 -5.44
C LEU A 227 8.45 -5.31 -4.13
N LEU A 228 9.68 -5.72 -3.86
CA LEU A 228 10.08 -6.56 -2.71
C LEU A 228 9.26 -7.85 -2.62
N ILE A 229 8.99 -8.47 -3.76
CA ILE A 229 8.23 -9.72 -3.87
C ILE A 229 8.84 -10.68 -4.90
N ASN A 230 8.60 -11.97 -4.69
CA ASN A 230 8.95 -13.07 -5.59
C ASN A 230 7.70 -13.84 -6.07
N LEU A 231 6.57 -13.18 -6.19
CA LEU A 231 5.28 -13.74 -6.59
C LEU A 231 4.78 -13.10 -7.89
N GLN A 232 4.47 -13.93 -8.89
CA GLN A 232 3.57 -13.56 -9.99
C GLN A 232 2.13 -13.82 -9.50
N SER A 233 1.47 -12.79 -8.99
CA SER A 233 0.12 -12.91 -8.45
C SER A 233 -0.90 -13.02 -9.57
N VAL A 234 -1.56 -14.15 -9.64
CA VAL A 234 -2.64 -14.40 -10.61
C VAL A 234 -3.99 -13.93 -10.06
N HIS A 235 -4.20 -14.10 -8.75
CA HIS A 235 -5.45 -13.78 -8.07
C HIS A 235 -5.25 -12.75 -6.98
N ALA A 236 -6.02 -11.64 -7.04
CA ALA A 236 -6.17 -10.70 -5.94
C ALA A 236 -7.21 -11.21 -4.95
N LEU A 237 -6.88 -11.30 -3.66
CA LEU A 237 -7.64 -12.07 -2.68
C LEU A 237 -8.05 -11.24 -1.46
N LEU A 238 -9.20 -11.63 -0.88
CA LEU A 238 -9.69 -11.17 0.42
C LEU A 238 -10.03 -12.39 1.30
N TRP A 239 -9.41 -12.49 2.47
CA TRP A 239 -9.75 -13.46 3.50
C TRP A 239 -10.60 -12.79 4.58
N GLN A 240 -11.79 -13.30 4.81
CA GLN A 240 -12.70 -12.79 5.84
C GLN A 240 -13.58 -13.89 6.44
N ASN A 241 -13.72 -13.93 7.75
CA ASN A 241 -14.58 -14.91 8.44
C ASN A 241 -14.32 -16.37 8.02
N GLY A 242 -13.04 -16.72 7.84
CA GLY A 242 -12.63 -18.06 7.39
C GLY A 242 -12.97 -18.39 5.93
N ARG A 243 -13.35 -17.40 5.13
CA ARG A 243 -13.66 -17.55 3.69
C ARG A 243 -12.65 -16.81 2.84
N LEU A 244 -12.29 -17.43 1.72
CA LEU A 244 -11.53 -16.81 0.64
C LEU A 244 -12.50 -16.20 -0.37
N VAL A 245 -12.20 -14.99 -0.83
CA VAL A 245 -12.93 -14.28 -1.89
C VAL A 245 -11.92 -13.83 -2.92
N ASP A 246 -12.07 -14.32 -4.15
CA ASP A 246 -11.36 -13.77 -5.31
C ASP A 246 -12.03 -12.44 -5.70
N LEU A 247 -11.21 -11.37 -5.79
CA LEU A 247 -11.67 -10.02 -6.09
C LEU A 247 -11.91 -9.80 -7.59
N GLY A 248 -11.47 -10.74 -8.44
CA GLY A 248 -11.44 -10.62 -9.90
C GLY A 248 -10.25 -9.80 -10.40
N ASN A 249 -10.35 -9.34 -11.65
CA ASN A 249 -9.30 -8.58 -12.33
C ASN A 249 -9.88 -7.56 -13.32
N LEU A 250 -9.03 -6.72 -13.89
CA LEU A 250 -9.36 -5.73 -14.94
C LEU A 250 -9.22 -6.30 -16.37
N GLY A 251 -9.19 -7.63 -16.50
CA GLY A 251 -9.12 -8.33 -17.79
C GLY A 251 -7.83 -9.10 -18.01
N GLY A 252 -6.78 -8.86 -17.25
CA GLY A 252 -5.56 -9.66 -17.24
C GLY A 252 -5.71 -10.88 -16.35
N THR A 253 -5.28 -12.05 -16.83
CA THR A 253 -5.54 -13.34 -16.20
C THR A 253 -4.30 -14.14 -15.87
N THR A 254 -3.14 -13.71 -16.34
CA THR A 254 -1.87 -14.45 -16.16
C THR A 254 -0.94 -13.83 -15.13
N GLY A 255 -1.14 -12.57 -14.79
CA GLY A 255 -0.27 -11.84 -13.86
C GLY A 255 1.10 -11.46 -14.44
N GLN A 256 1.25 -11.43 -15.76
CA GLN A 256 2.55 -11.26 -16.42
C GLN A 256 3.06 -9.81 -16.45
N ALA A 257 2.16 -8.81 -16.44
CA ALA A 257 2.63 -7.41 -16.47
C ALA A 257 3.13 -6.97 -15.09
N LEU A 258 2.27 -7.06 -14.06
CA LEU A 258 2.61 -6.85 -12.66
C LEU A 258 1.82 -7.80 -11.75
N GLY A 259 0.71 -8.31 -12.24
CA GLY A 259 -0.18 -9.23 -11.56
C GLY A 259 -1.47 -8.60 -11.06
N ASN A 260 -2.26 -9.45 -10.40
CA ASN A 260 -3.49 -9.09 -9.72
C ASN A 260 -3.26 -9.20 -8.22
N LEU A 261 -3.02 -8.08 -7.53
CA LEU A 261 -2.61 -8.07 -6.13
C LEU A 261 -3.33 -6.96 -5.35
N ALA A 262 -3.95 -7.33 -4.24
CA ALA A 262 -4.54 -6.37 -3.31
C ALA A 262 -3.50 -5.92 -2.27
N TYR A 263 -3.26 -4.60 -2.17
CA TYR A 263 -2.23 -4.02 -1.30
C TYR A 263 -2.78 -3.54 0.04
N ALA A 264 -3.96 -2.94 0.05
CA ALA A 264 -4.52 -2.36 1.26
C ALA A 264 -6.05 -2.50 1.33
N ILE A 265 -6.55 -2.50 2.56
CA ILE A 265 -7.98 -2.52 2.88
C ILE A 265 -8.24 -1.56 4.05
N ASN A 266 -9.30 -0.72 3.95
CA ASN A 266 -9.76 0.11 5.07
C ASN A 266 -10.87 -0.58 5.88
N ASN A 267 -11.30 0.03 6.98
CA ASN A 267 -12.35 -0.52 7.85
C ASN A 267 -13.75 -0.49 7.21
N ARG A 268 -13.93 0.17 6.06
CA ARG A 268 -15.16 0.10 5.25
C ARG A 268 -15.19 -1.08 4.29
N GLY A 269 -14.13 -1.91 4.26
CA GLY A 269 -13.99 -3.03 3.34
C GLY A 269 -13.71 -2.59 1.89
N GLN A 270 -13.20 -1.39 1.68
CA GLN A 270 -12.71 -0.93 0.40
C GLN A 270 -11.27 -1.43 0.23
N VAL A 271 -11.00 -2.12 -0.87
CA VAL A 271 -9.69 -2.73 -1.18
C VAL A 271 -9.08 -2.02 -2.37
N VAL A 272 -7.79 -1.75 -2.29
CA VAL A 272 -7.01 -1.18 -3.40
C VAL A 272 -5.79 -2.03 -3.72
N GLY A 273 -5.32 -1.91 -4.95
CA GLY A 273 -4.17 -2.66 -5.42
C GLY A 273 -3.87 -2.42 -6.88
N VAL A 274 -3.33 -3.44 -7.52
CA VAL A 274 -2.99 -3.46 -8.94
C VAL A 274 -3.68 -4.64 -9.62
N SER A 275 -4.07 -4.45 -10.88
CA SER A 275 -4.55 -5.53 -11.74
C SER A 275 -4.08 -5.32 -13.16
N ASP A 276 -3.59 -6.42 -13.76
CA ASP A 276 -3.24 -6.47 -15.16
C ASP A 276 -4.49 -6.20 -16.02
N LEU A 277 -4.30 -5.48 -17.10
CA LEU A 277 -5.34 -5.22 -18.10
C LEU A 277 -5.41 -6.37 -19.11
N SER A 278 -6.47 -6.38 -19.92
CA SER A 278 -6.65 -7.39 -20.97
C SER A 278 -5.42 -7.46 -21.89
N GLY A 279 -4.88 -8.66 -22.04
CA GLY A 279 -3.65 -8.94 -22.78
C GLY A 279 -2.39 -8.98 -21.94
N ASP A 280 -2.47 -8.74 -20.62
CA ASP A 280 -1.37 -8.90 -19.64
C ASP A 280 -0.06 -8.16 -20.03
N THR A 281 -0.18 -6.98 -20.65
CA THR A 281 0.97 -6.17 -21.11
C THR A 281 1.14 -4.88 -20.31
N THR A 282 0.13 -4.46 -19.57
CA THR A 282 0.15 -3.30 -18.69
C THR A 282 -0.85 -3.50 -17.54
N PHE A 283 -0.81 -2.65 -16.54
CA PHE A 283 -1.59 -2.77 -15.31
C PHE A 283 -2.10 -1.42 -14.83
N HIS A 284 -3.25 -1.42 -14.15
CA HIS A 284 -3.80 -0.24 -13.51
C HIS A 284 -4.08 -0.45 -12.03
N ALA A 285 -4.07 0.67 -11.31
CA ALA A 285 -4.60 0.77 -9.96
C ALA A 285 -6.10 0.43 -9.95
N PHE A 286 -6.55 -0.32 -8.96
CA PHE A 286 -7.97 -0.59 -8.78
C PHE A 286 -8.50 -0.17 -7.40
N LEU A 287 -9.80 0.07 -7.34
CA LEU A 287 -10.61 0.12 -6.13
C LEU A 287 -11.68 -0.98 -6.21
N TRP A 288 -11.74 -1.84 -5.21
CA TRP A 288 -12.77 -2.87 -5.10
C TRP A 288 -13.65 -2.62 -3.88
N THR A 289 -14.96 -2.87 -4.05
CA THR A 289 -15.92 -3.00 -2.94
C THR A 289 -16.83 -4.20 -3.20
N ALA A 290 -17.47 -4.72 -2.16
CA ALA A 290 -18.43 -5.82 -2.33
C ALA A 290 -19.59 -5.46 -3.29
N ALA A 291 -19.98 -4.17 -3.33
CA ALA A 291 -21.08 -3.68 -4.15
C ALA A 291 -20.69 -3.41 -5.61
N THR A 292 -19.54 -2.76 -5.84
CA THR A 292 -19.13 -2.29 -7.18
C THR A 292 -18.17 -3.25 -7.88
N LYS A 293 -17.62 -4.21 -7.14
CA LYS A 293 -16.53 -5.07 -7.59
C LYS A 293 -15.29 -4.25 -7.98
N MET A 294 -14.35 -4.82 -8.73
CA MET A 294 -13.13 -4.16 -9.14
C MET A 294 -13.43 -3.04 -10.16
N GLN A 295 -12.94 -1.85 -9.86
CA GLN A 295 -13.08 -0.64 -10.68
C GLN A 295 -11.69 -0.12 -11.01
N ASP A 296 -11.44 0.16 -12.28
CA ASP A 296 -10.21 0.79 -12.74
C ASP A 296 -10.14 2.25 -12.25
N LEU A 297 -9.04 2.61 -11.60
CA LEU A 297 -8.76 3.98 -11.14
C LEU A 297 -8.02 4.82 -12.18
N GLY A 298 -7.61 4.20 -13.30
CA GLY A 298 -6.87 4.85 -14.36
C GLY A 298 -5.49 5.36 -13.96
N THR A 299 -4.89 6.14 -14.87
CA THR A 299 -3.55 6.72 -14.75
C THR A 299 -3.62 8.24 -14.75
N LEU A 300 -2.51 8.92 -14.50
CA LEU A 300 -2.36 10.33 -14.85
C LEU A 300 -2.41 10.49 -16.39
N PRO A 301 -2.87 11.64 -16.90
CA PRO A 301 -2.93 11.88 -18.34
C PRO A 301 -1.58 11.64 -19.01
N GLY A 302 -1.55 10.73 -20.00
CA GLY A 302 -0.36 10.37 -20.77
C GLY A 302 0.49 9.25 -20.17
N ASP A 303 0.18 8.75 -18.97
CA ASP A 303 0.87 7.61 -18.39
C ASP A 303 0.30 6.26 -18.87
N ALA A 304 1.12 5.23 -18.78
CA ALA A 304 0.83 3.90 -19.31
C ALA A 304 0.35 2.91 -18.24
N ALA A 305 0.69 3.14 -16.98
CA ALA A 305 0.37 2.22 -15.88
C ALA A 305 0.16 2.97 -14.56
N SER A 306 -0.48 2.33 -13.59
CA SER A 306 -0.67 2.87 -12.24
C SER A 306 -0.80 1.76 -11.19
N LEU A 307 -0.47 2.09 -9.95
CA LEU A 307 -0.52 1.19 -8.80
C LEU A 307 -1.09 1.94 -7.59
N ALA A 308 -2.16 1.44 -7.00
CA ALA A 308 -2.69 1.92 -5.72
C ALA A 308 -2.07 1.13 -4.57
N ILE A 309 -1.42 1.81 -3.62
CA ILE A 309 -0.65 1.18 -2.54
C ILE A 309 -1.38 1.29 -1.20
N SER A 310 -2.11 2.38 -0.97
CA SER A 310 -2.77 2.62 0.32
C SER A 310 -4.10 3.36 0.15
N ILE A 311 -4.99 3.14 1.09
CA ILE A 311 -6.30 3.79 1.18
C ILE A 311 -6.59 4.14 2.64
N ASN A 312 -7.07 5.37 2.89
CA ASN A 312 -7.50 5.76 4.24
C ASN A 312 -9.01 5.55 4.48
N GLU A 313 -9.47 5.80 5.71
CA GLU A 313 -10.89 5.66 6.06
C GLU A 313 -11.83 6.58 5.26
N PRO A 314 -11.49 7.84 4.94
CA PRO A 314 -12.30 8.64 4.01
C PRO A 314 -12.41 8.09 2.59
N GLY A 315 -11.56 7.14 2.18
CA GLY A 315 -11.53 6.55 0.83
C GLY A 315 -10.63 7.30 -0.15
N VAL A 316 -9.68 8.08 0.36
CA VAL A 316 -8.62 8.65 -0.46
C VAL A 316 -7.57 7.58 -0.70
N VAL A 317 -7.24 7.34 -1.97
CA VAL A 317 -6.26 6.34 -2.40
C VAL A 317 -4.98 7.03 -2.80
N VAL A 318 -3.83 6.42 -2.49
CA VAL A 318 -2.52 6.91 -2.89
C VAL A 318 -1.67 5.80 -3.50
N GLY A 319 -0.72 6.20 -4.34
CA GLY A 319 0.15 5.28 -5.03
C GLY A 319 1.05 5.98 -6.05
N LEU A 320 1.19 5.39 -7.22
CA LEU A 320 2.02 5.93 -8.29
C LEU A 320 1.38 5.73 -9.66
N SER A 321 1.80 6.56 -10.61
CA SER A 321 1.54 6.44 -12.04
C SER A 321 2.86 6.41 -12.79
N ILE A 322 2.92 5.69 -13.90
CA ILE A 322 4.15 5.39 -14.63
C ILE A 322 3.96 5.81 -16.08
N ASP A 323 4.86 6.65 -16.61
CA ASP A 323 4.86 7.02 -18.02
C ASP A 323 5.43 5.91 -18.91
N ALA A 324 5.33 6.09 -20.24
CA ALA A 324 5.83 5.12 -21.21
C ALA A 324 7.36 4.92 -21.17
N SER A 325 8.10 5.80 -20.49
CA SER A 325 9.56 5.71 -20.29
C SER A 325 9.94 5.03 -18.97
N GLY A 326 8.94 4.68 -18.14
CA GLY A 326 9.14 4.06 -16.83
C GLY A 326 9.36 5.06 -15.69
N ASN A 327 9.19 6.37 -15.92
CA ASN A 327 9.29 7.35 -14.85
C ASN A 327 8.02 7.32 -13.98
N THR A 328 8.22 7.34 -12.67
CA THR A 328 7.14 7.31 -11.68
C THR A 328 6.78 8.70 -11.18
N ARG A 329 5.50 8.91 -10.88
CA ARG A 329 4.96 10.11 -10.22
C ARG A 329 4.03 9.72 -9.09
N ALA A 330 4.19 10.38 -7.94
CA ALA A 330 3.29 10.22 -6.80
C ALA A 330 1.87 10.67 -7.15
N VAL A 331 0.87 9.82 -6.90
CA VAL A 331 -0.54 10.07 -7.23
C VAL A 331 -1.42 9.98 -6.00
N VAL A 332 -2.45 10.84 -5.98
CA VAL A 332 -3.59 10.75 -5.08
C VAL A 332 -4.88 10.65 -5.91
N TRP A 333 -5.73 9.64 -5.63
CA TRP A 333 -7.08 9.52 -6.20
C TRP A 333 -8.11 9.97 -5.17
N ARG A 334 -8.95 10.94 -5.57
CA ARG A 334 -10.10 11.40 -4.79
C ARG A 334 -11.37 11.20 -5.61
N GLY A 335 -12.30 10.39 -5.08
CA GLY A 335 -13.50 10.03 -5.84
C GLY A 335 -13.21 9.35 -7.18
N GLY A 336 -12.12 8.59 -7.29
CA GLY A 336 -11.68 7.91 -8.51
C GLY A 336 -10.92 8.80 -9.52
N VAL A 337 -10.65 10.07 -9.18
CA VAL A 337 -9.93 11.00 -10.09
C VAL A 337 -8.45 11.07 -9.65
N PRO A 338 -7.50 10.66 -10.53
CA PRO A 338 -6.07 10.75 -10.27
C PRO A 338 -5.57 12.19 -10.37
N THR A 339 -4.71 12.57 -9.44
CA THR A 339 -4.02 13.88 -9.42
C THR A 339 -2.56 13.66 -9.10
N ASP A 340 -1.66 14.27 -9.86
CA ASP A 340 -0.22 14.28 -9.59
C ASP A 340 0.03 15.06 -8.29
N LEU A 341 0.56 14.39 -7.27
CA LEU A 341 0.81 15.00 -5.97
C LEU A 341 1.81 16.15 -6.06
N ASN A 342 2.74 16.12 -7.03
CA ASN A 342 3.68 17.21 -7.27
C ASN A 342 3.01 18.53 -7.65
N THR A 343 1.79 18.48 -8.23
CA THR A 343 1.01 19.69 -8.55
C THR A 343 0.31 20.31 -7.35
N LEU A 344 0.25 19.58 -6.23
CA LEU A 344 -0.42 19.97 -5.00
C LEU A 344 0.57 20.38 -3.89
N VAL A 345 1.88 20.24 -4.10
CA VAL A 345 2.89 20.64 -3.11
C VAL A 345 3.28 22.11 -3.26
N GLN A 346 3.73 22.70 -2.14
CA GLN A 346 4.25 24.06 -2.17
C GLN A 346 5.49 24.16 -3.07
N PRO A 347 5.72 25.29 -3.76
CA PRO A 347 6.89 25.50 -4.63
C PRO A 347 8.24 25.33 -3.92
N SER A 348 8.28 25.45 -2.59
CA SER A 348 9.47 25.25 -1.76
C SER A 348 9.72 23.81 -1.35
N SER A 349 9.04 22.83 -1.94
CA SER A 349 9.26 21.41 -1.63
C SER A 349 10.74 21.04 -1.79
N PRO A 350 11.35 20.39 -0.79
CA PRO A 350 12.75 19.96 -0.87
C PRO A 350 12.94 18.75 -1.80
N LEU A 351 11.85 18.07 -2.19
CA LEU A 351 11.86 16.82 -2.93
C LEU A 351 10.89 16.89 -4.12
N TYR A 352 11.24 16.22 -5.20
CA TYR A 352 10.29 15.78 -6.22
C TYR A 352 9.73 14.40 -5.84
N LEU A 353 8.41 14.24 -5.81
CA LEU A 353 7.73 13.08 -5.25
C LEU A 353 7.56 11.99 -6.33
N LEU A 354 8.19 10.84 -6.10
CA LEU A 354 8.21 9.70 -7.03
C LEU A 354 7.05 8.74 -6.79
N THR A 355 6.74 8.46 -5.51
CA THR A 355 5.68 7.53 -5.10
C THR A 355 4.94 8.06 -3.88
N SER A 356 3.71 7.57 -3.67
CA SER A 356 2.98 7.71 -2.41
C SER A 356 2.73 6.32 -1.83
N CYS A 357 3.37 5.97 -0.72
CA CYS A 357 3.36 4.63 -0.15
C CYS A 357 2.24 4.41 0.87
N SER A 358 1.87 5.45 1.63
CA SER A 358 0.83 5.35 2.65
C SER A 358 0.15 6.68 2.91
N ILE A 359 -1.10 6.62 3.37
CA ILE A 359 -1.91 7.77 3.77
C ILE A 359 -2.65 7.45 5.08
N ASN A 360 -2.62 8.40 6.05
CA ASN A 360 -3.33 8.26 7.31
C ASN A 360 -4.74 8.89 7.27
N ALA A 361 -5.50 8.78 8.37
CA ALA A 361 -6.87 9.31 8.47
C ALA A 361 -6.93 10.84 8.34
N ARG A 362 -5.86 11.56 8.67
CA ARG A 362 -5.76 13.02 8.49
C ARG A 362 -5.40 13.44 7.08
N GLY A 363 -5.14 12.49 6.18
CA GLY A 363 -4.74 12.75 4.80
C GLY A 363 -3.27 13.09 4.63
N GLU A 364 -2.43 12.84 5.64
CA GLU A 364 -0.99 12.94 5.50
C GLU A 364 -0.45 11.76 4.70
N ILE A 365 0.48 12.03 3.81
CA ILE A 365 0.99 11.04 2.86
C ILE A 365 2.50 10.88 3.08
N THR A 366 2.98 9.64 3.06
CA THR A 366 4.41 9.33 3.00
C THR A 366 4.74 8.57 1.73
N GLY A 367 5.96 8.74 1.24
CA GLY A 367 6.45 8.11 0.03
C GLY A 367 7.91 8.39 -0.24
N LEU A 368 8.36 8.03 -1.43
CA LEU A 368 9.71 8.29 -1.92
C LEU A 368 9.74 9.61 -2.68
N GLY A 369 10.72 10.42 -2.37
CA GLY A 369 11.06 11.63 -3.12
C GLY A 369 12.54 11.66 -3.46
N ILE A 370 12.91 12.40 -4.49
CA ILE A 370 14.30 12.60 -4.90
C ILE A 370 14.75 14.02 -4.58
N THR A 371 15.90 14.15 -3.96
CA THR A 371 16.55 15.42 -3.65
C THR A 371 17.18 16.06 -4.88
N ALA A 372 17.54 17.31 -4.82
CA ALA A 372 18.29 17.98 -5.88
C ALA A 372 19.69 17.37 -6.12
N SER A 373 20.26 16.65 -5.14
CA SER A 373 21.52 15.90 -5.28
C SER A 373 21.35 14.51 -5.87
N GLY A 374 20.10 14.05 -6.07
CA GLY A 374 19.79 12.72 -6.62
C GLY A 374 19.66 11.61 -5.58
N GLU A 375 19.66 11.92 -4.29
CA GLU A 375 19.42 10.96 -3.22
C GLU A 375 17.92 10.69 -3.07
N VAL A 376 17.56 9.45 -2.73
CA VAL A 376 16.15 9.04 -2.56
C VAL A 376 15.83 8.98 -1.07
N HIS A 377 14.93 9.83 -0.65
CA HIS A 377 14.54 10.00 0.74
C HIS A 377 13.05 9.74 0.96
N THR A 378 12.74 9.34 2.18
CA THR A 378 11.38 9.30 2.72
C THR A 378 10.87 10.72 2.91
N TYR A 379 9.65 11.00 2.43
CA TYR A 379 8.96 12.25 2.74
C TYR A 379 7.69 12.05 3.58
N ARG A 380 7.26 13.13 4.24
CA ARG A 380 5.91 13.31 4.77
C ARG A 380 5.29 14.56 4.14
N ALA A 381 4.16 14.41 3.47
CA ALA A 381 3.36 15.49 2.92
C ALA A 381 2.17 15.75 3.84
N ILE A 382 2.09 16.95 4.39
CA ILE A 382 1.12 17.37 5.41
C ILE A 382 0.09 18.28 4.73
N PRO A 383 -1.23 17.96 4.80
CA PRO A 383 -2.26 18.81 4.23
C PRO A 383 -2.26 20.19 4.87
N ILE A 384 -2.32 21.22 4.03
CA ILE A 384 -2.48 22.63 4.45
C ILE A 384 -3.72 23.20 3.76
N GLN A 385 -4.48 24.01 4.47
CA GLN A 385 -5.58 24.80 3.92
C GLN A 385 -5.08 26.22 3.73
N ASP A 386 -5.28 26.80 2.55
CA ASP A 386 -5.06 28.21 2.27
C ASP A 386 -6.11 29.10 2.95
#